data_e3c65f851652bd8d581a3e34e57aa97a
#
_entry.id   e3c65f851652bd8d581a3e34e57aa97a
#
_cell.length_a   1.000
_cell.length_b   1.000
_cell.length_c   1.000
_cell.angle_alpha   90.00
_cell.angle_beta   90.00
_cell.angle_gamma   90.00
#
_symmetry.space_group_name_H-M   'P 1'
#
loop_
_entity.id
_entity.type
_entity.pdbx_description
1 polymer ?
#
loop_
_entity_poly.entity_id
_entity_poly.type
_entity_poly.pdbx_seq_one_letter_code
_entity_poly.pdbx_strand_id
1 'polypeptide(L)'
;LNYIKFKRNGSFFLKKLKLNKKQINHLNKNLFLIYTGIHRYSNDIEKDKVLNFDKNLNHLDEIKKITNLFYNDLIKNNSIENFGTMLNEYWHLKKLLSSKVTNYKINEIYENAIACGASGGKIIGSGGGGFLLIYCKEKYQNNLRKRLKKLPIINFNFVDEGSKIIFKS
;
A
#
# COMPACT_ATOMS: atom_id res chain seq x y z
N LEU A 1 -2.92 0.40 12.99
CA LEU A 1 -1.70 0.76 12.26
C LEU A 1 -0.48 0.66 13.19
N ASN A 2 0.65 0.17 12.64
CA ASN A 2 1.89 -0.01 13.38
C ASN A 2 3.06 0.60 12.60
N TYR A 3 3.99 1.19 13.33
CA TYR A 3 5.32 1.55 12.85
C TYR A 3 6.31 0.49 13.31
N ILE A 4 6.99 -0.16 12.37
CA ILE A 4 7.96 -1.21 12.65
C ILE A 4 9.33 -0.74 12.14
N LYS A 5 10.34 -0.77 13.02
CA LYS A 5 11.72 -0.45 12.67
C LYS A 5 12.62 -1.65 12.93
N PHE A 6 13.13 -2.24 11.87
CA PHE A 6 14.13 -3.30 11.96
C PHE A 6 15.51 -2.71 12.26
N LYS A 7 16.28 -3.38 13.10
CA LYS A 7 17.64 -2.97 13.49
C LYS A 7 18.66 -3.93 12.89
N ARG A 8 19.90 -3.46 12.78
CA ARG A 8 21.02 -4.25 12.21
C ARG A 8 21.32 -5.55 12.98
N ASN A 9 21.02 -5.60 14.26
CA ASN A 9 21.22 -6.79 15.12
C ASN A 9 20.07 -7.82 15.02
N GLY A 10 19.17 -7.69 14.03
CA GLY A 10 18.02 -8.58 13.84
C GLY A 10 16.82 -8.30 14.74
N SER A 11 16.95 -7.44 15.76
CA SER A 11 15.84 -7.05 16.59
C SER A 11 14.94 -6.03 15.86
N PHE A 12 13.70 -5.83 16.33
CA PHE A 12 12.82 -4.81 15.81
C PHE A 12 12.20 -4.00 16.94
N PHE A 13 11.79 -2.77 16.58
CA PHE A 13 10.98 -1.90 17.43
C PHE A 13 9.61 -1.77 16.79
N LEU A 14 8.57 -2.01 17.59
CA LEU A 14 7.17 -1.89 17.17
C LEU A 14 6.50 -0.79 17.98
N LYS A 15 5.83 0.13 17.30
CA LYS A 15 5.02 1.18 17.91
C LYS A 15 3.63 1.20 17.29
N LYS A 16 2.60 0.97 18.10
CA LYS A 16 1.20 1.17 17.67
C LYS A 16 0.97 2.67 17.45
N LEU A 17 0.50 3.04 16.26
CA LEU A 17 0.18 4.43 15.93
C LEU A 17 -1.23 4.75 16.44
N LYS A 18 -1.32 5.78 17.27
CA LYS A 18 -2.61 6.29 17.77
C LYS A 18 -3.10 7.38 16.81
N LEU A 19 -3.91 6.98 15.83
CA LEU A 19 -4.59 7.92 14.96
C LEU A 19 -5.88 8.42 15.64
N ASN A 20 -6.23 9.67 15.42
CA ASN A 20 -7.50 10.19 15.88
C ASN A 20 -8.66 9.70 14.99
N LYS A 21 -9.90 9.84 15.48
CA LYS A 21 -11.11 9.39 14.77
C LYS A 21 -11.26 10.02 13.37
N LYS A 22 -10.85 11.29 13.21
CA LYS A 22 -10.92 11.98 11.91
C LYS A 22 -9.97 11.33 10.89
N GLN A 23 -8.73 11.01 11.30
CA GLN A 23 -7.75 10.33 10.46
C GLN A 23 -8.22 8.93 10.06
N ILE A 24 -8.73 8.14 11.02
CA ILE A 24 -9.23 6.80 10.75
C ILE A 24 -10.41 6.85 9.78
N ASN A 25 -11.38 7.71 10.04
CA ASN A 25 -12.54 7.88 9.16
C ASN A 25 -12.12 8.34 7.76
N HIS A 26 -11.17 9.26 7.66
CA HIS A 26 -10.65 9.72 6.38
C HIS A 26 -10.00 8.58 5.59
N LEU A 27 -9.16 7.75 6.24
CA LEU A 27 -8.56 6.59 5.59
C LEU A 27 -9.60 5.57 5.16
N ASN A 28 -10.54 5.20 6.04
CA ASN A 28 -11.60 4.24 5.73
C ASN A 28 -12.46 4.67 4.52
N LYS A 29 -12.72 5.98 4.39
CA LYS A 29 -13.51 6.52 3.28
C LYS A 29 -12.76 6.58 1.95
N ASN A 30 -11.45 6.79 1.98
CA ASN A 30 -10.66 7.05 0.78
C ASN A 30 -9.78 5.87 0.34
N LEU A 31 -9.65 4.82 1.17
CA LEU A 31 -8.89 3.61 0.85
C LEU A 31 -9.82 2.44 0.50
N PHE A 32 -9.48 1.71 -0.53
CA PHE A 32 -10.12 0.45 -0.91
C PHE A 32 -9.16 -0.45 -1.66
N LEU A 33 -9.53 -1.69 -1.82
CA LEU A 33 -8.78 -2.73 -2.51
C LEU A 33 -9.41 -3.03 -3.86
N ILE A 34 -8.56 -3.18 -4.88
CA ILE A 34 -8.96 -3.71 -6.19
C ILE A 34 -8.29 -5.06 -6.36
N TYR A 35 -9.09 -6.12 -6.55
CA TYR A 35 -8.52 -7.43 -6.87
C TYR A 35 -8.09 -7.46 -8.33
N THR A 36 -6.81 -7.77 -8.56
CA THR A 36 -6.23 -7.75 -9.91
C THR A 36 -6.60 -8.96 -10.76
N GLY A 37 -7.14 -10.03 -10.14
CA GLY A 37 -7.40 -11.31 -10.81
C GLY A 37 -6.14 -12.09 -11.18
N ILE A 38 -4.98 -11.72 -10.59
CA ILE A 38 -3.69 -12.36 -10.85
C ILE A 38 -3.26 -13.11 -9.60
N HIS A 39 -3.08 -14.43 -9.73
CA HIS A 39 -2.49 -15.27 -8.70
C HIS A 39 -1.00 -15.45 -8.99
N ARG A 40 -0.20 -15.49 -7.95
CA ARG A 40 1.25 -15.75 -8.08
C ARG A 40 1.87 -16.17 -6.75
N TYR A 41 3.05 -16.76 -6.86
CA TYR A 41 3.87 -17.15 -5.73
C TYR A 41 4.79 -16.00 -5.31
N SER A 42 4.79 -15.64 -4.01
CA SER A 42 5.58 -14.53 -3.47
C SER A 42 7.09 -14.79 -3.47
N ASN A 43 7.49 -16.07 -3.37
CA ASN A 43 8.88 -16.47 -3.22
C ASN A 43 9.80 -15.98 -4.35
N ASP A 44 9.33 -15.99 -5.60
CA ASP A 44 10.16 -15.62 -6.75
C ASP A 44 10.50 -14.14 -6.80
N ILE A 45 9.61 -13.30 -6.27
CA ILE A 45 9.83 -11.86 -6.21
C ILE A 45 10.75 -11.49 -5.06
N GLU A 46 10.55 -12.11 -3.90
CA GLU A 46 11.43 -11.85 -2.76
C GLU A 46 12.85 -12.35 -3.03
N LYS A 47 13.02 -13.52 -3.67
CA LYS A 47 14.34 -13.99 -4.14
C LYS A 47 14.99 -12.98 -5.10
N ASP A 48 14.26 -12.49 -6.09
CA ASP A 48 14.77 -11.51 -7.06
C ASP A 48 15.20 -10.20 -6.39
N LYS A 49 14.44 -9.70 -5.41
CA LYS A 49 14.82 -8.52 -4.62
C LYS A 49 16.09 -8.74 -3.81
N VAL A 50 16.24 -9.93 -3.20
CA VAL A 50 17.46 -10.28 -2.43
C VAL A 50 18.67 -10.37 -3.35
N LEU A 51 18.56 -11.01 -4.52
CA LEU A 51 19.63 -11.11 -5.52
C LEU A 51 20.08 -9.74 -6.03
N ASN A 52 19.16 -8.78 -6.10
CA ASN A 52 19.45 -7.41 -6.57
C ASN A 52 19.61 -6.40 -5.41
N PHE A 53 19.86 -6.87 -4.18
CA PHE A 53 19.87 -6.02 -2.99
C PHE A 53 20.83 -4.84 -3.13
N ASP A 54 22.09 -5.09 -3.50
CA ASP A 54 23.12 -4.05 -3.61
C ASP A 54 22.77 -2.99 -4.66
N LYS A 55 22.19 -3.41 -5.80
CA LYS A 55 21.71 -2.50 -6.86
C LYS A 55 20.54 -1.64 -6.39
N ASN A 56 19.78 -2.12 -5.42
CA ASN A 56 18.56 -1.48 -4.93
C ASN A 56 18.75 -0.61 -3.68
N LEU A 57 19.97 -0.49 -3.14
CA LEU A 57 20.24 0.24 -1.89
C LEU A 57 19.69 1.67 -1.93
N ASN A 58 19.91 2.41 -3.01
CA ASN A 58 19.40 3.78 -3.14
C ASN A 58 17.86 3.82 -3.12
N HIS A 59 17.19 2.89 -3.80
CA HIS A 59 15.72 2.82 -3.81
C HIS A 59 15.16 2.43 -2.43
N LEU A 60 15.85 1.53 -1.72
CA LEU A 60 15.48 1.15 -0.35
C LEU A 60 15.65 2.30 0.63
N ASP A 61 16.70 3.11 0.49
CA ASP A 61 16.90 4.32 1.31
C ASP A 61 15.83 5.38 1.02
N GLU A 62 15.43 5.58 -0.24
CA GLU A 62 14.31 6.47 -0.58
C GLU A 62 12.98 5.96 -0.01
N ILE A 63 12.69 4.66 -0.09
CA ILE A 63 11.51 4.05 0.55
C ILE A 63 11.52 4.30 2.06
N LYS A 64 12.68 4.19 2.71
CA LYS A 64 12.84 4.48 4.13
C LYS A 64 12.59 5.97 4.45
N LYS A 65 13.06 6.89 3.61
CA LYS A 65 12.79 8.34 3.75
C LYS A 65 11.29 8.62 3.66
N ILE A 66 10.60 8.09 2.64
CA ILE A 66 9.15 8.23 2.48
C ILE A 66 8.40 7.66 3.69
N THR A 67 8.81 6.50 4.20
CA THR A 67 8.21 5.89 5.40
C THR A 67 8.33 6.81 6.63
N ASN A 68 9.49 7.45 6.81
CA ASN A 68 9.71 8.39 7.91
C ASN A 68 8.90 9.70 7.75
N LEU A 69 8.79 10.22 6.51
CA LEU A 69 7.93 11.38 6.22
C LEU A 69 6.48 11.05 6.53
N PHE A 70 6.01 9.88 6.10
CA PHE A 70 4.67 9.37 6.36
C PHE A 70 4.37 9.26 7.86
N TYR A 71 5.31 8.69 8.62
CA TYR A 71 5.20 8.62 10.08
C TYR A 71 5.10 10.01 10.72
N ASN A 72 5.94 10.95 10.28
CA ASN A 72 5.92 12.32 10.80
C ASN A 72 4.60 13.03 10.48
N ASP A 73 4.11 12.93 9.25
CA ASP A 73 2.84 13.54 8.85
C ASP A 73 1.67 12.98 9.67
N LEU A 74 1.58 11.66 9.80
CA LEU A 74 0.50 11.03 10.55
C LEU A 74 0.51 11.37 12.04
N ILE A 75 1.68 11.40 12.67
CA ILE A 75 1.79 11.43 14.14
C ILE A 75 2.18 12.80 14.67
N LYS A 76 3.12 13.51 14.04
CA LYS A 76 3.60 14.81 14.50
C LYS A 76 2.76 15.95 13.95
N ASN A 77 2.47 15.90 12.64
CA ASN A 77 1.75 16.97 11.97
C ASN A 77 0.23 16.74 11.97
N ASN A 78 -0.22 15.57 12.43
CA ASN A 78 -1.64 15.17 12.43
C ASN A 78 -2.30 15.28 11.05
N SER A 79 -1.48 15.23 9.99
CA SER A 79 -1.90 15.40 8.60
C SER A 79 -2.03 14.06 7.90
N ILE A 80 -2.98 13.99 6.98
CA ILE A 80 -3.24 12.81 6.16
C ILE A 80 -3.39 13.18 4.67
N GLU A 81 -3.23 14.45 4.36
CA GLU A 81 -3.52 14.98 3.02
C GLU A 81 -2.60 14.39 1.94
N ASN A 82 -1.33 14.18 2.28
CA ASN A 82 -0.31 13.65 1.37
C ASN A 82 -0.30 12.11 1.28
N PHE A 83 -1.23 11.43 1.96
CA PHE A 83 -1.23 9.96 2.04
C PHE A 83 -1.22 9.30 0.66
N GLY A 84 -2.09 9.74 -0.24
CA GLY A 84 -2.17 9.19 -1.60
C GLY A 84 -0.89 9.44 -2.41
N THR A 85 -0.35 10.65 -2.36
CA THR A 85 0.88 11.03 -3.05
C THR A 85 2.07 10.19 -2.57
N MET A 86 2.22 10.04 -1.24
CA MET A 86 3.28 9.21 -0.67
C MET A 86 3.14 7.73 -1.04
N LEU A 87 1.91 7.20 -1.14
CA LEU A 87 1.67 5.85 -1.65
C LEU A 87 2.09 5.71 -3.11
N ASN A 88 1.85 6.74 -3.94
CA ASN A 88 2.28 6.79 -5.33
C ASN A 88 3.80 6.75 -5.44
N GLU A 89 4.50 7.62 -4.72
CA GLU A 89 5.97 7.66 -4.69
C GLU A 89 6.56 6.32 -4.23
N TYR A 90 6.03 5.78 -3.13
CA TYR A 90 6.42 4.44 -2.65
C TYR A 90 6.23 3.38 -3.74
N TRP A 91 5.10 3.40 -4.46
CA TRP A 91 4.82 2.42 -5.51
C TRP A 91 5.79 2.52 -6.66
N HIS A 92 6.15 3.75 -7.10
CA HIS A 92 7.17 3.94 -8.13
C HIS A 92 8.51 3.34 -7.73
N LEU A 93 8.99 3.59 -6.51
CA LEU A 93 10.23 3.01 -5.99
C LEU A 93 10.14 1.50 -5.84
N LYS A 94 9.01 0.98 -5.34
CA LYS A 94 8.82 -0.46 -5.17
C LYS A 94 8.91 -1.21 -6.50
N LYS A 95 8.39 -0.64 -7.61
CA LYS A 95 8.50 -1.23 -8.95
C LYS A 95 9.96 -1.36 -9.42
N LEU A 96 10.85 -0.49 -8.96
CA LEU A 96 12.28 -0.52 -9.31
C LEU A 96 13.05 -1.64 -8.60
N LEU A 97 12.54 -2.19 -7.50
CA LEU A 97 13.22 -3.24 -6.74
C LEU A 97 13.29 -4.58 -7.48
N SER A 98 12.35 -4.86 -8.38
CA SER A 98 12.31 -6.06 -9.20
C SER A 98 11.30 -5.90 -10.34
N SER A 99 11.65 -6.35 -11.54
CA SER A 99 10.73 -6.38 -12.68
C SER A 99 9.49 -7.25 -12.45
N LYS A 100 9.56 -8.16 -11.48
CA LYS A 100 8.46 -9.06 -11.10
C LYS A 100 7.42 -8.41 -10.16
N VAL A 101 7.70 -7.22 -9.61
CA VAL A 101 6.79 -6.51 -8.69
C VAL A 101 5.50 -6.08 -9.37
N THR A 102 5.56 -5.78 -10.66
CA THR A 102 4.40 -5.38 -11.46
C THR A 102 4.36 -6.12 -12.80
N ASN A 103 3.29 -5.95 -13.55
CA ASN A 103 3.13 -6.41 -14.92
C ASN A 103 2.18 -5.49 -15.67
N TYR A 104 2.02 -5.71 -16.97
CA TYR A 104 1.17 -4.89 -17.83
C TYR A 104 -0.26 -4.69 -17.26
N LYS A 105 -0.92 -5.77 -16.85
CA LYS A 105 -2.29 -5.72 -16.32
C LYS A 105 -2.41 -4.91 -15.02
N ILE A 106 -1.43 -5.04 -14.12
CA ILE A 106 -1.40 -4.26 -12.88
C ILE A 106 -1.18 -2.78 -13.19
N ASN A 107 -0.26 -2.47 -14.10
CA ASN A 107 0.00 -1.10 -14.51
C ASN A 107 -1.23 -0.48 -15.18
N GLU A 108 -1.91 -1.21 -16.07
CA GLU A 108 -3.16 -0.75 -16.70
C GLU A 108 -4.26 -0.43 -15.65
N ILE A 109 -4.47 -1.31 -14.68
CA ILE A 109 -5.43 -1.06 -13.59
C ILE A 109 -5.04 0.17 -12.79
N TYR A 110 -3.76 0.30 -12.45
CA TYR A 110 -3.24 1.42 -11.69
C TYR A 110 -3.41 2.76 -12.44
N GLU A 111 -3.00 2.81 -13.70
CA GLU A 111 -3.11 4.00 -14.56
C GLU A 111 -4.56 4.42 -14.78
N ASN A 112 -5.47 3.46 -14.99
CA ASN A 112 -6.90 3.74 -15.04
C ASN A 112 -7.42 4.33 -13.72
N ALA A 113 -6.94 3.86 -12.57
CA ALA A 113 -7.32 4.43 -11.28
C ALA A 113 -6.82 5.87 -11.12
N ILE A 114 -5.56 6.15 -11.48
CA ILE A 114 -4.98 7.51 -11.46
C ILE A 114 -5.74 8.44 -12.40
N ALA A 115 -6.02 8.01 -13.63
CA ALA A 115 -6.78 8.79 -14.61
C ALA A 115 -8.20 9.13 -14.13
N CYS A 116 -8.76 8.33 -13.24
CA CYS A 116 -10.07 8.59 -12.61
C CYS A 116 -9.99 9.43 -11.33
N GLY A 117 -8.80 9.95 -10.96
CA GLY A 117 -8.60 10.84 -9.82
C GLY A 117 -8.11 10.18 -8.54
N ALA A 118 -7.63 8.94 -8.60
CA ALA A 118 -6.87 8.38 -7.48
C ALA A 118 -5.54 9.14 -7.31
N SER A 119 -5.16 9.42 -6.07
CA SER A 119 -3.91 10.13 -5.77
C SER A 119 -2.72 9.19 -5.65
N GLY A 120 -2.96 7.89 -5.57
CA GLY A 120 -1.91 6.88 -5.50
C GLY A 120 -2.42 5.54 -4.98
N GLY A 121 -1.50 4.59 -4.92
CA GLY A 121 -1.79 3.24 -4.47
C GLY A 121 -0.57 2.33 -4.59
N LYS A 122 -0.73 1.07 -4.21
CA LYS A 122 0.35 0.06 -4.30
C LYS A 122 -0.22 -1.35 -4.28
N ILE A 123 0.46 -2.30 -4.88
CA ILE A 123 0.18 -3.72 -4.63
C ILE A 123 0.53 -4.06 -3.17
N ILE A 124 -0.37 -4.78 -2.50
CA ILE A 124 -0.15 -5.31 -1.15
C ILE A 124 0.74 -6.56 -1.23
N GLY A 125 1.58 -6.75 -0.21
CA GLY A 125 2.54 -7.87 -0.14
C GLY A 125 3.73 -7.68 -1.07
N SER A 126 4.30 -8.77 -1.59
CA SER A 126 5.53 -8.77 -2.40
C SER A 126 5.41 -8.01 -3.74
N GLY A 127 4.24 -7.94 -4.36
CA GLY A 127 3.98 -7.33 -5.69
C GLY A 127 3.45 -8.38 -6.70
N GLY A 128 3.31 -8.09 -8.01
CA GLY A 128 2.99 -8.94 -9.18
C GLY A 128 1.58 -9.51 -9.28
N GLY A 129 0.69 -9.32 -8.27
CA GLY A 129 -0.70 -9.80 -8.27
C GLY A 129 -1.38 -9.58 -6.93
N GLY A 130 -2.54 -10.19 -6.75
CA GLY A 130 -3.36 -10.05 -5.56
C GLY A 130 -4.15 -8.74 -5.54
N PHE A 131 -4.02 -7.96 -4.46
CA PHE A 131 -4.79 -6.75 -4.25
C PHE A 131 -3.95 -5.48 -4.45
N LEU A 132 -4.53 -4.54 -5.17
CA LEU A 132 -4.03 -3.19 -5.32
C LEU A 132 -4.76 -2.29 -4.32
N LEU A 133 -4.04 -1.73 -3.34
CA LEU A 133 -4.55 -0.71 -2.45
C LEU A 133 -4.55 0.63 -3.19
N ILE A 134 -5.70 1.29 -3.23
CA ILE A 134 -5.87 2.59 -3.89
C ILE A 134 -6.36 3.62 -2.88
N TYR A 135 -5.77 4.82 -2.94
CA TYR A 135 -6.27 6.01 -2.27
C TYR A 135 -6.93 6.93 -3.30
N CYS A 136 -8.23 7.13 -3.13
CA CYS A 136 -9.03 7.98 -4.00
C CYS A 136 -10.08 8.74 -3.17
N LYS A 137 -10.09 10.07 -3.28
CA LYS A 137 -11.08 10.91 -2.59
C LYS A 137 -12.50 10.54 -3.01
N GLU A 138 -13.44 10.55 -2.06
CA GLU A 138 -14.85 10.12 -2.26
C GLU A 138 -15.47 10.71 -3.55
N LYS A 139 -15.23 11.98 -3.83
CA LYS A 139 -15.79 12.68 -5.02
C LYS A 139 -15.38 12.06 -6.36
N TYR A 140 -14.28 11.31 -6.42
CA TYR A 140 -13.79 10.66 -7.64
C TYR A 140 -14.11 9.16 -7.71
N GLN A 141 -14.52 8.54 -6.60
CA GLN A 141 -14.69 7.08 -6.52
C GLN A 141 -15.76 6.54 -7.47
N ASN A 142 -16.84 7.30 -7.73
CA ASN A 142 -17.89 6.86 -8.65
C ASN A 142 -17.36 6.68 -10.07
N ASN A 143 -16.52 7.60 -10.56
CA ASN A 143 -15.91 7.50 -11.88
C ASN A 143 -14.94 6.31 -11.94
N LEU A 144 -14.14 6.13 -10.90
CA LEU A 144 -13.21 5.01 -10.79
C LEU A 144 -13.96 3.67 -10.80
N ARG A 145 -15.02 3.52 -9.99
CA ARG A 145 -15.82 2.29 -9.95
C ARG A 145 -16.49 1.98 -11.28
N LYS A 146 -16.98 2.99 -11.99
CA LYS A 146 -17.53 2.82 -13.36
C LYS A 146 -16.46 2.35 -14.34
N ARG A 147 -15.26 2.94 -14.30
CA ARG A 147 -14.15 2.59 -15.18
C ARG A 147 -13.65 1.17 -14.95
N LEU A 148 -13.55 0.76 -13.69
CA LEU A 148 -13.03 -0.54 -13.27
C LEU A 148 -14.13 -1.55 -12.89
N LYS A 149 -15.36 -1.38 -13.41
CA LYS A 149 -16.54 -2.19 -13.05
C LYS A 149 -16.40 -3.69 -13.23
N LYS A 150 -15.44 -4.14 -14.04
CA LYS A 150 -15.16 -5.57 -14.28
C LYS A 150 -14.28 -6.20 -13.19
N LEU A 151 -13.72 -5.39 -12.27
CA LEU A 151 -12.84 -5.86 -11.21
C LEU A 151 -13.55 -5.79 -9.86
N PRO A 152 -13.36 -6.76 -8.97
CA PRO A 152 -13.83 -6.67 -7.60
C PRO A 152 -13.16 -5.51 -6.86
N ILE A 153 -13.98 -4.58 -6.36
CA ILE A 153 -13.55 -3.44 -5.54
C ILE A 153 -14.11 -3.63 -4.14
N ILE A 154 -13.22 -3.72 -3.15
CA ILE A 154 -13.54 -4.09 -1.77
C ILE A 154 -13.25 -2.92 -0.85
N ASN A 155 -14.27 -2.44 -0.15
CA ASN A 155 -14.08 -1.52 0.96
C ASN A 155 -13.65 -2.32 2.21
N PHE A 156 -12.85 -1.70 3.05
CA PHE A 156 -12.42 -2.27 4.32
C PHE A 156 -12.36 -1.20 5.40
N ASN A 157 -12.34 -1.62 6.65
CA ASN A 157 -12.13 -0.75 7.80
C ASN A 157 -10.88 -1.19 8.57
N PHE A 158 -10.19 -0.23 9.15
CA PHE A 158 -9.13 -0.53 10.10
C PHE A 158 -9.75 -1.07 11.40
N VAL A 159 -9.23 -2.18 11.89
CA VAL A 159 -9.61 -2.78 13.16
C VAL A 159 -8.41 -2.80 14.10
N ASP A 160 -8.66 -2.69 15.39
CA ASP A 160 -7.60 -2.69 16.41
C ASP A 160 -7.30 -4.08 16.97
N GLU A 161 -8.16 -5.04 16.68
CA GLU A 161 -8.06 -6.41 17.16
C GLU A 161 -7.35 -7.29 16.13
N GLY A 162 -6.57 -8.26 16.63
CA GLY A 162 -5.94 -9.28 15.80
C GLY A 162 -6.90 -10.40 15.43
N SER A 163 -6.35 -11.58 15.11
CA SER A 163 -7.14 -12.77 14.78
C SER A 163 -8.05 -13.16 15.94
N LYS A 164 -9.32 -13.49 15.61
CA LYS A 164 -10.33 -13.95 16.55
C LYS A 164 -10.86 -15.31 16.13
N ILE A 165 -11.18 -16.16 17.10
CA ILE A 165 -12.00 -17.34 16.86
C ILE A 165 -13.44 -16.85 16.66
N ILE A 166 -13.96 -16.98 15.44
CA ILE A 166 -15.33 -16.59 15.09
C ILE A 166 -16.32 -17.76 15.15
N PHE A 167 -15.80 -18.96 15.22
CA PHE A 167 -16.57 -20.20 15.39
C PHE A 167 -15.73 -21.23 16.13
N LYS A 168 -16.36 -21.93 17.09
CA LYS A 168 -15.80 -23.07 17.79
C LYS A 168 -16.88 -24.15 17.79
N SER A 169 -16.63 -25.29 17.14
CA SER A 169 -17.46 -26.49 17.18
C SER A 169 -17.32 -27.19 18.49
#